data_bedf581625d540a78084ad2083ecad8a
#
_entry.id   bedf581625d540a78084ad2083ecad8a
#
_cell.length_a   1.000
_cell.length_b   1.000
_cell.length_c   1.000
_cell.angle_alpha   90.00
_cell.angle_beta   90.00
_cell.angle_gamma   90.00
#
_symmetry.space_group_name_H-M   'P 1'
#
loop_
_entity.id
_entity.type
_entity.pdbx_description
1 polymer ?
#
loop_
_entity_poly.entity_id
_entity_poly.type
_entity_poly.pdbx_seq_one_letter_code
_entity_poly.pdbx_strand_id
1 'polypeptide(L)'
;MDEVKFVIKNGELIEKDKACISVYNKALFFDFAVYSNIKVVHGKMFLPELEIEKLFESAKIIGIEHDFKKEEIIEWTRKLIKENKLKDALVRVLLIGPEKETEPILFLFPVGLTFYPKNYYNKGVKVITFEGERLFPTSKTKNLLLEYIAHREAVKQGAIDALLVDGNGNIREGTRSSFFVIKNDTLIAPPKEKVLEGITRKIILEIAPKIMKVKEEDIPLEKIKEYDEYFITATSLNVMPVRQINNIVLREKIGEKVKELQKLFKEYCDKKKI
;
A
#
# COMPACT_ATOMS: atom_id res chain seq x y z
N MET A 1 -5.04 9.65 17.07
CA MET A 1 -4.55 10.88 16.38
C MET A 1 -5.05 12.05 17.18
N ASP A 2 -4.16 12.96 17.53
CA ASP A 2 -4.58 14.27 17.99
C ASP A 2 -5.51 14.88 16.93
N GLU A 3 -6.37 15.80 17.30
CA GLU A 3 -7.40 16.34 16.41
C GLU A 3 -6.79 16.98 15.16
N VAL A 4 -7.01 16.37 13.98
CA VAL A 4 -6.60 16.95 12.70
C VAL A 4 -7.40 18.23 12.47
N LYS A 5 -6.71 19.35 12.30
CA LYS A 5 -7.34 20.68 12.10
C LYS A 5 -7.28 21.13 10.65
N PHE A 6 -6.19 20.81 9.97
CA PHE A 6 -5.88 21.33 8.64
C PHE A 6 -5.65 20.21 7.61
N VAL A 7 -5.99 20.55 6.38
CA VAL A 7 -5.64 19.80 5.16
C VAL A 7 -5.03 20.77 4.14
N ILE A 8 -4.42 20.23 3.08
CA ILE A 8 -3.98 21.05 1.96
C ILE A 8 -4.83 20.74 0.73
N LYS A 9 -5.30 21.78 0.05
CA LYS A 9 -5.97 21.71 -1.25
C LYS A 9 -5.20 22.58 -2.24
N ASN A 10 -4.64 21.98 -3.28
CA ASN A 10 -3.84 22.65 -4.32
C ASN A 10 -2.76 23.60 -3.76
N GLY A 11 -2.04 23.18 -2.69
CA GLY A 11 -1.01 23.99 -2.03
C GLY A 11 -1.52 24.93 -0.92
N GLU A 12 -2.81 25.19 -0.85
CA GLU A 12 -3.41 26.03 0.18
C GLU A 12 -3.75 25.22 1.45
N LEU A 13 -3.33 25.72 2.60
CA LEU A 13 -3.69 25.16 3.91
C LEU A 13 -5.09 25.65 4.30
N ILE A 14 -6.03 24.73 4.43
CA ILE A 14 -7.41 25.02 4.79
C ILE A 14 -7.86 24.21 6.02
N GLU A 15 -8.88 24.67 6.72
CA GLU A 15 -9.51 23.89 7.78
C GLU A 15 -10.13 22.60 7.21
N LYS A 16 -10.03 21.48 7.92
CA LYS A 16 -10.51 20.18 7.45
C LYS A 16 -11.98 20.19 6.99
N ASP A 17 -12.83 20.94 7.67
CA ASP A 17 -14.26 21.00 7.40
C ASP A 17 -14.60 21.81 6.14
N LYS A 18 -13.62 22.59 5.64
CA LYS A 18 -13.71 23.30 4.35
C LYS A 18 -13.23 22.45 3.16
N ALA A 19 -12.68 21.25 3.41
CA ALA A 19 -12.21 20.34 2.38
C ALA A 19 -13.37 19.57 1.73
N CYS A 20 -14.20 20.28 1.01
CA CYS A 20 -15.40 19.75 0.36
C CYS A 20 -15.22 19.65 -1.16
N ILE A 21 -15.91 18.68 -1.74
CA ILE A 21 -16.07 18.51 -3.19
C ILE A 21 -17.58 18.44 -3.46
N SER A 22 -18.02 19.11 -4.53
CA SER A 22 -19.43 19.04 -4.96
C SER A 22 -19.80 17.60 -5.31
N VAL A 23 -21.01 17.17 -4.92
CA VAL A 23 -21.59 15.88 -5.36
C VAL A 23 -21.82 15.82 -6.86
N TYR A 24 -21.86 16.96 -7.56
CA TYR A 24 -21.94 17.03 -9.01
C TYR A 24 -20.60 16.88 -9.71
N ASN A 25 -19.49 16.78 -8.96
CA ASN A 25 -18.18 16.54 -9.55
C ASN A 25 -18.13 15.14 -10.18
N LYS A 26 -17.99 15.07 -11.51
CA LYS A 26 -18.01 13.81 -12.27
C LYS A 26 -16.81 12.92 -11.94
N ALA A 27 -15.65 13.51 -11.69
CA ALA A 27 -14.47 12.72 -11.33
C ALA A 27 -14.67 12.01 -9.98
N LEU A 28 -15.39 12.65 -9.03
CA LEU A 28 -15.79 12.00 -7.80
C LEU A 28 -16.78 10.85 -8.06
N PHE A 29 -17.77 11.09 -8.93
CA PHE A 29 -18.81 10.11 -9.26
C PHE A 29 -18.25 8.85 -9.94
N PHE A 30 -17.26 9.02 -10.85
CA PHE A 30 -16.64 7.91 -11.61
C PHE A 30 -15.36 7.38 -10.96
N ASP A 31 -15.01 7.82 -9.74
CA ASP A 31 -13.74 7.49 -9.09
C ASP A 31 -12.50 7.81 -9.96
N PHE A 32 -12.58 8.84 -10.82
CA PHE A 32 -11.48 9.28 -11.67
C PHE A 32 -10.43 10.02 -10.82
N ALA A 33 -9.76 9.25 -9.99
CA ALA A 33 -8.78 9.74 -9.02
C ALA A 33 -7.74 8.67 -8.69
N VAL A 34 -6.56 9.12 -8.30
CA VAL A 34 -5.45 8.29 -7.80
C VAL A 34 -5.00 8.81 -6.44
N TYR A 35 -4.36 7.93 -5.65
CA TYR A 35 -3.85 8.33 -4.34
C TYR A 35 -2.52 7.68 -4.03
N SER A 36 -1.77 8.28 -3.09
CA SER A 36 -0.63 7.67 -2.43
C SER A 36 -0.65 7.97 -0.94
N ASN A 37 0.21 7.31 -0.16
CA ASN A 37 0.29 7.54 1.28
C ASN A 37 1.75 7.72 1.70
N ILE A 38 2.12 8.92 2.08
CA ILE A 38 3.44 9.22 2.64
C ILE A 38 3.41 8.86 4.12
N LYS A 39 4.23 7.89 4.53
CA LYS A 39 4.36 7.50 5.94
C LYS A 39 5.17 8.55 6.69
N VAL A 40 4.65 8.97 7.84
CA VAL A 40 5.32 9.88 8.76
C VAL A 40 5.57 9.13 10.07
N VAL A 41 6.81 9.13 10.55
CA VAL A 41 7.21 8.52 11.83
C VAL A 41 8.11 9.51 12.56
N HIS A 42 7.80 9.80 13.81
CA HIS A 42 8.48 10.83 14.61
C HIS A 42 8.59 12.19 13.90
N GLY A 43 7.55 12.55 13.14
CA GLY A 43 7.49 13.80 12.38
C GLY A 43 8.31 13.82 11.09
N LYS A 44 8.90 12.69 10.68
CA LYS A 44 9.71 12.57 9.47
C LYS A 44 9.00 11.73 8.42
N MET A 45 9.07 12.15 7.16
CA MET A 45 8.50 11.43 6.01
C MET A 45 9.39 10.26 5.59
N PHE A 46 8.76 9.14 5.26
CA PHE A 46 9.42 7.96 4.71
C PHE A 46 9.28 7.92 3.19
N LEU A 47 10.41 8.04 2.45
CA LEU A 47 10.51 7.95 1.00
C LEU A 47 9.42 8.75 0.24
N PRO A 48 9.19 10.03 0.58
CA PRO A 48 8.10 10.80 -0.03
C PRO A 48 8.26 10.94 -1.55
N GLU A 49 9.48 11.00 -2.07
CA GLU A 49 9.76 11.10 -3.49
C GLU A 49 9.17 9.91 -4.26
N LEU A 50 9.39 8.69 -3.77
CA LEU A 50 8.89 7.47 -4.40
C LEU A 50 7.35 7.37 -4.34
N GLU A 51 6.75 7.81 -3.23
CA GLU A 51 5.28 7.82 -3.10
C GLU A 51 4.63 8.81 -4.07
N ILE A 52 5.25 9.97 -4.30
CA ILE A 52 4.75 10.98 -5.26
C ILE A 52 5.01 10.53 -6.70
N GLU A 53 6.17 9.96 -7.00
CA GLU A 53 6.44 9.36 -8.32
C GLU A 53 5.39 8.29 -8.66
N LYS A 54 5.06 7.43 -7.69
CA LYS A 54 4.00 6.41 -7.87
C LYS A 54 2.62 7.03 -8.07
N LEU A 55 2.31 8.15 -7.41
CA LEU A 55 1.08 8.91 -7.65
C LEU A 55 1.03 9.40 -9.11
N PHE A 56 2.11 10.00 -9.60
CA PHE A 56 2.18 10.55 -10.97
C PHE A 56 2.14 9.44 -12.03
N GLU A 57 2.84 8.33 -11.81
CA GLU A 57 2.73 7.13 -12.66
C GLU A 57 1.28 6.64 -12.72
N SER A 58 0.61 6.57 -11.57
CA SER A 58 -0.79 6.14 -11.48
C SER A 58 -1.73 7.10 -12.19
N ALA A 59 -1.53 8.41 -12.07
CA ALA A 59 -2.27 9.44 -12.77
C ALA A 59 -2.13 9.29 -14.30
N LYS A 60 -0.90 9.12 -14.77
CA LYS A 60 -0.59 8.91 -16.20
C LYS A 60 -1.29 7.68 -16.77
N ILE A 61 -1.32 6.55 -16.03
CA ILE A 61 -1.95 5.30 -16.49
C ILE A 61 -3.44 5.48 -16.78
N ILE A 62 -4.15 6.28 -15.97
CA ILE A 62 -5.59 6.51 -16.14
C ILE A 62 -5.91 7.84 -16.85
N GLY A 63 -4.89 8.55 -17.37
CA GLY A 63 -5.08 9.76 -18.16
C GLY A 63 -5.40 11.02 -17.35
N ILE A 64 -4.98 11.12 -16.10
CA ILE A 64 -5.05 12.38 -15.34
C ILE A 64 -3.84 13.24 -15.67
N GLU A 65 -4.06 14.31 -16.40
CA GLU A 65 -3.06 15.35 -16.66
C GLU A 65 -3.04 16.37 -15.51
N HIS A 66 -1.84 16.83 -15.13
CA HIS A 66 -1.64 17.83 -14.07
C HIS A 66 -0.26 18.48 -14.16
N ASP A 67 -0.12 19.68 -13.58
CA ASP A 67 1.12 20.46 -13.55
C ASP A 67 1.80 20.46 -12.16
N PHE A 68 1.29 19.69 -11.20
CA PHE A 68 1.88 19.58 -9.85
C PHE A 68 3.30 19.05 -9.92
N LYS A 69 4.21 19.66 -9.15
CA LYS A 69 5.60 19.24 -9.03
C LYS A 69 5.84 18.45 -7.77
N LYS A 70 6.72 17.47 -7.85
CA LYS A 70 7.06 16.57 -6.73
C LYS A 70 7.57 17.38 -5.52
N GLU A 71 8.43 18.33 -5.76
CA GLU A 71 9.04 19.19 -4.74
C GLU A 71 8.01 20.02 -3.98
N GLU A 72 7.01 20.54 -4.69
CA GLU A 72 5.89 21.28 -4.08
C GLU A 72 5.07 20.41 -3.14
N ILE A 73 4.71 19.19 -3.56
CA ILE A 73 3.93 18.25 -2.74
C ILE A 73 4.72 17.85 -1.49
N ILE A 74 6.03 17.66 -1.59
CA ILE A 74 6.90 17.38 -0.44
C ILE A 74 6.86 18.55 0.54
N GLU A 75 6.99 19.78 0.05
CA GLU A 75 6.97 20.97 0.91
C GLU A 75 5.59 21.17 1.57
N TRP A 76 4.53 20.98 0.81
CA TRP A 76 3.16 21.01 1.37
C TRP A 76 2.96 19.93 2.43
N THR A 77 3.55 18.75 2.23
CA THR A 77 3.49 17.69 3.25
C THR A 77 4.24 18.10 4.52
N ARG A 78 5.41 18.75 4.41
CA ARG A 78 6.14 19.29 5.58
C ARG A 78 5.31 20.34 6.32
N LYS A 79 4.69 21.26 5.58
CA LYS A 79 3.78 22.27 6.15
C LYS A 79 2.63 21.61 6.91
N LEU A 80 1.99 20.61 6.30
CA LEU A 80 0.86 19.88 6.91
C LEU A 80 1.27 19.15 8.20
N ILE A 81 2.46 18.50 8.21
CA ILE A 81 3.02 17.83 9.38
C ILE A 81 3.22 18.84 10.52
N LYS A 82 3.80 19.99 10.23
CA LYS A 82 4.08 21.06 11.20
C LYS A 82 2.78 21.63 11.79
N GLU A 83 1.83 22.04 10.96
CA GLU A 83 0.60 22.70 11.40
C GLU A 83 -0.33 21.78 12.20
N ASN A 84 -0.38 20.46 11.87
CA ASN A 84 -1.13 19.48 12.64
C ASN A 84 -0.28 18.78 13.73
N LYS A 85 1.00 19.15 13.91
CA LYS A 85 1.93 18.54 14.88
C LYS A 85 1.98 17.01 14.78
N LEU A 86 1.97 16.47 13.55
CA LEU A 86 1.92 15.04 13.31
C LEU A 86 3.22 14.37 13.78
N LYS A 87 3.10 13.36 14.64
CA LYS A 87 4.22 12.49 15.05
C LYS A 87 4.25 11.23 14.20
N ASP A 88 3.17 10.46 14.25
CA ASP A 88 3.03 9.18 13.55
C ASP A 88 1.69 9.17 12.79
N ALA A 89 1.75 9.16 11.46
CA ALA A 89 0.58 9.25 10.59
C ALA A 89 0.89 8.69 9.19
N LEU A 90 -0.15 8.48 8.39
CA LEU A 90 -0.04 8.48 6.94
C LEU A 90 -0.59 9.82 6.45
N VAL A 91 0.14 10.51 5.58
CA VAL A 91 -0.41 11.64 4.82
C VAL A 91 -0.89 11.09 3.50
N ARG A 92 -2.20 11.09 3.29
CA ARG A 92 -2.78 10.72 2.01
C ARG A 92 -2.67 11.89 1.05
N VAL A 93 -2.12 11.61 -0.13
CA VAL A 93 -2.11 12.49 -1.29
C VAL A 93 -3.15 11.95 -2.25
N LEU A 94 -4.23 12.69 -2.46
CA LEU A 94 -5.34 12.33 -3.34
C LEU A 94 -5.39 13.31 -4.50
N LEU A 95 -5.16 12.80 -5.72
CA LEU A 95 -5.28 13.56 -6.95
C LEU A 95 -6.56 13.15 -7.68
N ILE A 96 -7.44 14.09 -7.84
CA ILE A 96 -8.73 13.95 -8.53
C ILE A 96 -8.58 14.58 -9.91
N GLY A 97 -8.97 13.83 -10.94
CA GLY A 97 -8.87 14.28 -12.32
C GLY A 97 -9.75 15.50 -12.62
N PRO A 98 -9.41 16.26 -13.66
CA PRO A 98 -10.17 17.42 -14.07
C PRO A 98 -11.53 17.04 -14.66
N GLU A 99 -12.50 17.92 -14.54
CA GLU A 99 -13.65 17.97 -15.42
C GLU A 99 -13.30 18.77 -16.68
N LYS A 100 -14.16 18.75 -17.71
CA LYS A 100 -13.91 19.29 -19.05
C LYS A 100 -13.21 20.66 -19.14
N GLU A 101 -13.33 21.53 -18.15
CA GLU A 101 -12.77 22.89 -18.14
C GLU A 101 -12.25 23.28 -16.75
N THR A 102 -12.07 22.30 -15.85
CA THR A 102 -11.59 22.54 -14.49
C THR A 102 -10.19 21.98 -14.31
N GLU A 103 -9.44 22.57 -13.41
CA GLU A 103 -8.13 22.06 -13.00
C GLU A 103 -8.28 20.80 -12.14
N PRO A 104 -7.29 19.88 -12.15
CA PRO A 104 -7.26 18.77 -11.22
C PRO A 104 -7.19 19.26 -9.78
N ILE A 105 -7.75 18.46 -8.86
CA ILE A 105 -7.77 18.80 -7.44
C ILE A 105 -6.83 17.88 -6.69
N LEU A 106 -5.85 18.44 -5.99
CA LEU A 106 -4.94 17.69 -5.14
C LEU A 106 -5.22 17.99 -3.66
N PHE A 107 -5.53 16.97 -2.90
CA PHE A 107 -5.64 17.04 -1.44
C PHE A 107 -4.50 16.31 -0.74
N LEU A 108 -3.98 16.91 0.33
CA LEU A 108 -3.14 16.24 1.31
C LEU A 108 -3.84 16.27 2.66
N PHE A 109 -4.02 15.10 3.27
CA PHE A 109 -4.67 15.02 4.58
C PHE A 109 -4.15 13.85 5.41
N PRO A 110 -4.02 14.03 6.75
CA PRO A 110 -3.57 12.96 7.63
C PRO A 110 -4.64 11.88 7.79
N VAL A 111 -4.18 10.61 7.78
CA VAL A 111 -4.97 9.45 8.17
C VAL A 111 -4.20 8.63 9.19
N GLY A 112 -4.91 7.79 9.96
CA GLY A 112 -4.29 6.99 11.00
C GLY A 112 -3.23 6.03 10.47
N LEU A 113 -2.09 5.96 11.16
CA LEU A 113 -1.10 4.91 10.98
C LEU A 113 -1.41 3.78 11.98
N THR A 114 -1.62 2.58 11.46
CA THR A 114 -1.87 1.41 12.30
C THR A 114 -0.55 0.78 12.73
N PHE A 115 -0.35 0.61 14.02
CA PHE A 115 0.75 -0.19 14.57
C PHE A 115 0.25 -1.58 14.93
N TYR A 116 0.93 -2.58 14.41
CA TYR A 116 0.59 -3.98 14.67
C TYR A 116 1.37 -4.53 15.86
N PRO A 117 0.76 -5.41 16.67
CA PRO A 117 1.43 -6.06 17.78
C PRO A 117 2.70 -6.81 17.35
N LYS A 118 3.75 -6.76 18.16
CA LYS A 118 5.02 -7.47 17.88
C LYS A 118 4.86 -8.96 17.64
N ASN A 119 3.89 -9.59 18.30
CA ASN A 119 3.59 -11.02 18.12
C ASN A 119 3.13 -11.37 16.71
N TYR A 120 2.53 -10.44 15.93
CA TYR A 120 2.18 -10.65 14.53
C TYR A 120 3.41 -10.87 13.67
N TYR A 121 4.47 -10.11 13.93
CA TYR A 121 5.76 -10.25 13.22
C TYR A 121 6.54 -11.50 13.63
N ASN A 122 6.29 -12.04 14.84
CA ASN A 122 7.00 -13.20 15.35
C ASN A 122 6.26 -14.53 15.13
N LYS A 123 4.92 -14.49 15.04
CA LYS A 123 4.08 -15.70 14.93
C LYS A 123 3.40 -15.82 13.56
N GLY A 124 3.40 -14.75 12.79
CA GLY A 124 2.64 -14.64 11.54
C GLY A 124 1.14 -14.43 11.78
N VAL A 125 0.46 -14.03 10.73
CA VAL A 125 -0.96 -13.63 10.76
C VAL A 125 -1.82 -14.56 9.92
N LYS A 126 -3.13 -14.46 10.13
CA LYS A 126 -4.13 -15.04 9.24
C LYS A 126 -4.50 -14.03 8.17
N VAL A 127 -4.61 -14.52 6.92
CA VAL A 127 -5.28 -13.84 5.80
C VAL A 127 -6.35 -14.75 5.23
N ILE A 128 -7.29 -14.22 4.46
CA ILE A 128 -8.25 -15.01 3.68
C ILE A 128 -8.00 -14.82 2.18
N THR A 129 -8.63 -15.62 1.35
CA THR A 129 -8.73 -15.37 -0.09
C THR A 129 -10.08 -14.75 -0.42
N PHE A 130 -10.11 -13.92 -1.46
CA PHE A 130 -11.32 -13.31 -1.98
C PHE A 130 -11.24 -13.27 -3.51
N GLU A 131 -12.26 -13.75 -4.20
CA GLU A 131 -12.30 -13.72 -5.67
C GLU A 131 -12.47 -12.29 -6.17
N GLY A 132 -11.60 -11.89 -7.08
CA GLY A 132 -11.59 -10.59 -7.71
C GLY A 132 -10.19 -10.09 -7.98
N GLU A 133 -10.08 -9.15 -8.89
CA GLU A 133 -8.84 -8.47 -9.26
C GLU A 133 -9.09 -6.99 -9.47
N ARG A 134 -8.03 -6.18 -9.33
CA ARG A 134 -8.15 -4.74 -9.54
C ARG A 134 -8.34 -4.42 -11.01
N LEU A 135 -9.23 -3.48 -11.30
CA LEU A 135 -9.51 -3.06 -12.67
C LEU A 135 -8.26 -2.47 -13.37
N PHE A 136 -7.47 -1.68 -12.63
CA PHE A 136 -6.19 -1.11 -13.07
C PHE A 136 -5.09 -1.53 -12.09
N PRO A 137 -4.58 -2.78 -12.17
CA PRO A 137 -3.71 -3.34 -11.14
C PRO A 137 -2.43 -2.53 -10.94
N THR A 138 -1.86 -1.97 -12.00
CA THR A 138 -0.62 -1.18 -11.94
C THR A 138 -0.80 0.26 -11.46
N SER A 139 -2.05 0.75 -11.40
CA SER A 139 -2.39 2.11 -10.96
C SER A 139 -3.04 2.11 -9.57
N LYS A 140 -2.65 3.07 -8.74
CA LYS A 140 -3.21 3.25 -7.38
C LYS A 140 -4.46 4.14 -7.44
N THR A 141 -5.50 3.63 -8.12
CA THR A 141 -6.78 4.33 -8.30
C THR A 141 -7.61 4.39 -7.00
N LYS A 142 -8.51 5.35 -6.90
CA LYS A 142 -9.47 5.47 -5.81
C LYS A 142 -10.63 4.46 -5.89
N ASN A 143 -10.76 3.71 -6.96
CA ASN A 143 -11.75 2.62 -7.08
C ASN A 143 -11.35 1.48 -6.13
N LEU A 144 -11.84 1.51 -4.90
CA LEU A 144 -11.47 0.63 -3.79
C LEU A 144 -12.64 -0.21 -3.28
N LEU A 145 -13.74 -0.32 -4.03
CA LEU A 145 -14.93 -1.05 -3.57
C LEU A 145 -14.64 -2.53 -3.34
N LEU A 146 -13.93 -3.17 -4.27
CA LEU A 146 -13.52 -4.57 -4.15
C LEU A 146 -12.67 -4.78 -2.89
N GLU A 147 -11.62 -3.97 -2.73
CA GLU A 147 -10.69 -4.06 -1.60
C GLU A 147 -11.40 -3.80 -0.27
N TYR A 148 -12.34 -2.86 -0.24
CA TYR A 148 -13.12 -2.55 0.94
C TYR A 148 -14.01 -3.72 1.36
N ILE A 149 -14.73 -4.34 0.41
CA ILE A 149 -15.62 -5.49 0.67
C ILE A 149 -14.77 -6.69 1.12
N ALA A 150 -13.70 -7.01 0.41
CA ALA A 150 -12.82 -8.12 0.72
C ALA A 150 -12.16 -7.95 2.10
N HIS A 151 -11.69 -6.73 2.43
CA HIS A 151 -11.10 -6.45 3.73
C HIS A 151 -12.12 -6.57 4.87
N ARG A 152 -13.36 -6.08 4.68
CA ARG A 152 -14.43 -6.28 5.67
C ARG A 152 -14.69 -7.76 5.96
N GLU A 153 -14.67 -8.59 4.92
CA GLU A 153 -14.83 -10.04 5.09
C GLU A 153 -13.64 -10.65 5.84
N ALA A 154 -12.41 -10.21 5.53
CA ALA A 154 -11.23 -10.63 6.30
C ALA A 154 -11.35 -10.32 7.79
N VAL A 155 -11.76 -9.09 8.13
CA VAL A 155 -11.95 -8.68 9.53
C VAL A 155 -13.01 -9.53 10.24
N LYS A 156 -14.14 -9.83 9.61
CA LYS A 156 -15.17 -10.71 10.17
C LYS A 156 -14.64 -12.11 10.50
N GLN A 157 -13.70 -12.60 9.68
CA GLN A 157 -13.07 -13.91 9.87
C GLN A 157 -11.81 -13.88 10.76
N GLY A 158 -11.52 -12.76 11.42
CA GLY A 158 -10.36 -12.58 12.30
C GLY A 158 -9.03 -12.57 11.54
N ALA A 159 -9.04 -12.22 10.25
CA ALA A 159 -7.87 -12.05 9.42
C ALA A 159 -7.48 -10.57 9.28
N ILE A 160 -6.22 -10.28 8.99
CA ILE A 160 -5.75 -8.89 8.86
C ILE A 160 -5.89 -8.33 7.45
N ASP A 161 -5.99 -9.20 6.45
CA ASP A 161 -6.13 -8.82 5.05
C ASP A 161 -6.80 -9.94 4.25
N ALA A 162 -7.29 -9.63 3.05
CA ALA A 162 -7.75 -10.60 2.07
C ALA A 162 -6.83 -10.57 0.85
N LEU A 163 -6.41 -11.74 0.40
CA LEU A 163 -5.66 -11.94 -0.84
C LEU A 163 -6.64 -12.03 -2.00
N LEU A 164 -6.49 -11.17 -2.98
CA LEU A 164 -7.29 -11.16 -4.19
C LEU A 164 -6.82 -12.29 -5.13
N VAL A 165 -7.78 -13.07 -5.60
CA VAL A 165 -7.56 -14.20 -6.52
C VAL A 165 -8.25 -13.89 -7.83
N ASP A 166 -7.49 -13.91 -8.92
CA ASP A 166 -8.02 -13.63 -10.26
C ASP A 166 -8.86 -14.78 -10.83
N GLY A 167 -9.50 -14.54 -11.98
CA GLY A 167 -10.35 -15.53 -12.66
C GLY A 167 -9.62 -16.80 -13.11
N ASN A 168 -8.30 -16.84 -13.09
CA ASN A 168 -7.47 -18.02 -13.39
C ASN A 168 -7.00 -18.76 -12.11
N GLY A 169 -7.47 -18.35 -10.93
CA GLY A 169 -7.12 -18.96 -9.66
C GLY A 169 -5.75 -18.57 -9.12
N ASN A 170 -5.13 -17.48 -9.61
CA ASN A 170 -3.84 -17.02 -9.11
C ASN A 170 -4.01 -15.93 -8.06
N ILE A 171 -3.25 -16.04 -6.97
CA ILE A 171 -3.17 -14.99 -5.97
C ILE A 171 -2.37 -13.83 -6.53
N ARG A 172 -2.95 -12.63 -6.52
CA ARG A 172 -2.32 -11.40 -7.03
C ARG A 172 -1.71 -10.56 -5.91
N GLU A 173 -2.51 -10.00 -5.06
CA GLU A 173 -2.09 -9.11 -3.97
C GLU A 173 -3.11 -9.13 -2.85
N GLY A 174 -2.82 -8.52 -1.71
CA GLY A 174 -3.81 -8.26 -0.68
C GLY A 174 -4.61 -6.99 -1.00
N THR A 175 -5.69 -6.74 -0.24
CA THR A 175 -6.53 -5.54 -0.46
C THR A 175 -5.74 -4.23 -0.27
N ARG A 176 -4.65 -4.27 0.46
CA ARG A 176 -3.75 -3.13 0.74
C ARG A 176 -2.29 -3.55 0.90
N SER A 177 -1.94 -4.75 0.47
CA SER A 177 -0.60 -5.31 0.63
C SER A 177 -0.17 -6.09 -0.62
N SER A 178 1.14 -6.18 -0.85
CA SER A 178 1.69 -7.12 -1.83
C SER A 178 1.89 -8.47 -1.16
N PHE A 179 1.69 -9.55 -1.89
CA PHE A 179 1.85 -10.92 -1.43
C PHE A 179 3.08 -11.57 -2.07
N PHE A 180 3.77 -12.40 -1.30
CA PHE A 180 4.97 -13.14 -1.70
C PHE A 180 4.99 -14.53 -1.09
N VAL A 181 5.61 -15.45 -1.80
CA VAL A 181 5.92 -16.80 -1.30
C VAL A 181 7.39 -17.11 -1.52
N ILE A 182 7.92 -18.05 -0.75
CA ILE A 182 9.30 -18.55 -0.91
C ILE A 182 9.22 -20.06 -1.13
N LYS A 183 9.98 -20.57 -2.10
CA LYS A 183 10.14 -22.00 -2.37
C LYS A 183 11.59 -22.28 -2.76
N ASN A 184 12.25 -23.24 -2.08
CA ASN A 184 13.62 -23.66 -2.39
C ASN A 184 14.59 -22.46 -2.55
N ASP A 185 14.68 -21.60 -1.52
CA ASP A 185 15.50 -20.38 -1.52
C ASP A 185 15.24 -19.43 -2.71
N THR A 186 14.03 -19.44 -3.24
CA THR A 186 13.59 -18.52 -4.29
C THR A 186 12.38 -17.73 -3.81
N LEU A 187 12.51 -16.42 -3.76
CA LEU A 187 11.37 -15.49 -3.58
C LEU A 187 10.56 -15.44 -4.86
N ILE A 188 9.27 -15.66 -4.74
CA ILE A 188 8.32 -15.61 -5.85
C ILE A 188 7.34 -14.49 -5.57
N ALA A 189 7.22 -13.57 -6.53
CA ALA A 189 6.27 -12.47 -6.52
C ALA A 189 5.33 -12.61 -7.72
N PRO A 190 4.06 -12.21 -7.61
CA PRO A 190 3.19 -12.10 -8.78
C PRO A 190 3.78 -11.14 -9.82
N PRO A 191 3.54 -11.38 -11.14
CA PRO A 191 4.05 -10.53 -12.21
C PRO A 191 3.68 -9.06 -12.01
N LYS A 192 4.63 -8.14 -12.22
CA LYS A 192 4.46 -6.71 -11.93
C LYS A 192 3.32 -6.05 -12.70
N GLU A 193 3.01 -6.53 -13.90
CA GLU A 193 1.92 -6.04 -14.73
C GLU A 193 0.52 -6.45 -14.22
N LYS A 194 0.46 -7.37 -13.27
CA LYS A 194 -0.77 -7.93 -12.68
C LYS A 194 -1.08 -7.39 -11.28
N VAL A 195 -0.21 -6.57 -10.71
CA VAL A 195 -0.32 -6.08 -9.33
C VAL A 195 0.14 -4.63 -9.20
N LEU A 196 -0.20 -4.00 -8.09
CA LEU A 196 0.36 -2.71 -7.76
C LEU A 196 1.85 -2.85 -7.39
N GLU A 197 2.70 -2.12 -8.09
CA GLU A 197 4.10 -2.01 -7.71
C GLU A 197 4.28 -1.06 -6.52
N GLY A 198 3.96 -1.55 -5.32
CA GLY A 198 4.09 -0.79 -4.08
C GLY A 198 5.54 -0.50 -3.71
N ILE A 199 5.80 0.61 -2.99
CA ILE A 199 7.16 0.98 -2.58
C ILE A 199 7.82 -0.11 -1.73
N THR A 200 7.08 -0.70 -0.79
CA THR A 200 7.62 -1.81 0.02
C THR A 200 7.93 -3.03 -0.85
N ARG A 201 7.10 -3.34 -1.86
CA ARG A 201 7.39 -4.40 -2.84
C ARG A 201 8.69 -4.14 -3.58
N LYS A 202 8.90 -2.92 -4.10
CA LYS A 202 10.16 -2.52 -4.78
C LYS A 202 11.37 -2.77 -3.87
N ILE A 203 11.29 -2.33 -2.61
CA ILE A 203 12.37 -2.52 -1.63
C ILE A 203 12.65 -4.01 -1.39
N ILE A 204 11.61 -4.83 -1.22
CA ILE A 204 11.79 -6.28 -1.02
C ILE A 204 12.49 -6.91 -2.21
N LEU A 205 12.08 -6.60 -3.43
CA LEU A 205 12.71 -7.13 -4.66
C LEU A 205 14.16 -6.64 -4.83
N GLU A 206 14.50 -5.45 -4.32
CA GLU A 206 15.87 -4.90 -4.30
C GLU A 206 16.78 -5.61 -3.29
N ILE A 207 16.27 -5.92 -2.08
CA ILE A 207 17.09 -6.48 -1.02
C ILE A 207 17.14 -8.01 -1.01
N ALA A 208 16.11 -8.70 -1.48
CA ALA A 208 16.01 -10.16 -1.47
C ALA A 208 17.15 -10.87 -2.24
N PRO A 209 17.71 -10.34 -3.36
CA PRO A 209 18.84 -10.95 -4.04
C PRO A 209 20.10 -11.13 -3.20
N LYS A 210 20.20 -10.49 -2.04
CA LYS A 210 21.33 -10.66 -1.11
C LYS A 210 21.30 -12.00 -0.38
N ILE A 211 20.15 -12.67 -0.32
CA ILE A 211 19.94 -13.87 0.49
C ILE A 211 19.23 -15.02 -0.25
N MET A 212 18.62 -14.74 -1.41
CA MET A 212 17.90 -15.76 -2.17
C MET A 212 17.72 -15.33 -3.64
N LYS A 213 17.34 -16.27 -4.50
CA LYS A 213 16.92 -15.97 -5.87
C LYS A 213 15.56 -15.23 -5.86
N VAL A 214 15.28 -14.47 -6.93
CA VAL A 214 14.00 -13.76 -7.09
C VAL A 214 13.42 -14.11 -8.46
N LYS A 215 12.12 -14.40 -8.49
CA LYS A 215 11.34 -14.63 -9.71
C LYS A 215 10.02 -13.88 -9.63
N GLU A 216 9.54 -13.45 -10.79
CA GLU A 216 8.16 -13.00 -10.95
C GLU A 216 7.42 -14.08 -11.75
N GLU A 217 6.44 -14.72 -11.12
CA GLU A 217 5.61 -15.75 -11.73
C GLU A 217 4.25 -15.84 -11.01
N ASP A 218 3.27 -16.45 -11.66
CA ASP A 218 1.95 -16.68 -11.07
C ASP A 218 2.04 -17.56 -9.82
N ILE A 219 1.18 -17.25 -8.82
CA ILE A 219 1.05 -18.01 -7.57
C ILE A 219 -0.33 -18.68 -7.55
N PRO A 220 -0.47 -19.91 -8.10
CA PRO A 220 -1.75 -20.61 -8.09
C PRO A 220 -2.21 -20.93 -6.66
N LEU A 221 -3.45 -20.57 -6.34
CA LEU A 221 -4.04 -20.84 -5.03
C LEU A 221 -4.09 -22.35 -4.73
N GLU A 222 -4.35 -23.18 -5.73
CA GLU A 222 -4.39 -24.65 -5.58
C GLU A 222 -3.04 -25.24 -5.10
N LYS A 223 -1.91 -24.57 -5.47
CA LYS A 223 -0.54 -24.98 -5.09
C LYS A 223 -0.04 -24.30 -3.83
N ILE A 224 -0.89 -23.57 -3.12
CA ILE A 224 -0.44 -22.73 -2.00
C ILE A 224 0.29 -23.52 -0.90
N LYS A 225 -0.01 -24.79 -0.69
CA LYS A 225 0.66 -25.65 0.29
C LYS A 225 2.06 -26.11 -0.12
N GLU A 226 2.45 -25.94 -1.37
CA GLU A 226 3.75 -26.38 -1.89
C GLU A 226 4.89 -25.38 -1.61
N TYR A 227 4.56 -24.16 -1.15
CA TYR A 227 5.55 -23.14 -0.83
C TYR A 227 6.03 -23.27 0.61
N ASP A 228 7.25 -22.79 0.85
CA ASP A 228 7.92 -22.92 2.14
C ASP A 228 7.57 -21.79 3.11
N GLU A 229 7.47 -20.54 2.65
CA GLU A 229 7.21 -19.38 3.49
C GLU A 229 6.30 -18.39 2.77
N TYR A 230 5.58 -17.57 3.54
CA TYR A 230 4.57 -16.65 3.03
C TYR A 230 4.63 -15.34 3.80
N PHE A 231 4.49 -14.22 3.10
CA PHE A 231 4.39 -12.93 3.76
C PHE A 231 3.66 -11.90 2.90
N ILE A 232 3.20 -10.85 3.56
CA ILE A 232 2.62 -9.66 2.93
C ILE A 232 3.43 -8.43 3.30
N THR A 233 3.38 -7.41 2.43
CA THR A 233 4.08 -6.14 2.67
C THR A 233 3.22 -4.94 2.32
N ALA A 234 3.33 -3.89 3.11
CA ALA A 234 2.77 -2.58 2.81
C ALA A 234 3.53 -1.51 3.59
N THR A 235 3.34 -0.24 3.25
CA THR A 235 3.93 0.91 3.95
C THR A 235 3.65 0.89 5.47
N SER A 236 2.48 0.39 5.90
CA SER A 236 2.11 0.26 7.32
C SER A 236 2.41 -1.11 7.92
N LEU A 237 2.56 -2.17 7.09
CA LEU A 237 2.77 -3.55 7.53
C LEU A 237 4.25 -3.92 7.64
N ASN A 238 5.14 -3.22 6.94
CA ASN A 238 6.52 -3.65 6.72
C ASN A 238 6.56 -5.07 6.08
N VAL A 239 7.32 -6.01 6.65
CA VAL A 239 7.35 -7.43 6.24
C VAL A 239 6.56 -8.23 7.27
N MET A 240 5.33 -8.59 6.95
CA MET A 240 4.41 -9.30 7.84
C MET A 240 4.27 -10.78 7.42
N PRO A 241 4.76 -11.73 8.21
CA PRO A 241 4.65 -13.15 7.89
C PRO A 241 3.19 -13.61 7.87
N VAL A 242 2.84 -14.50 6.94
CA VAL A 242 1.54 -15.16 6.88
C VAL A 242 1.70 -16.61 7.34
N ARG A 243 0.96 -17.02 8.35
CA ARG A 243 0.96 -18.40 8.85
C ARG A 243 -0.27 -19.20 8.45
N GLN A 244 -1.36 -18.51 8.10
CA GLN A 244 -2.65 -19.14 7.81
C GLN A 244 -3.35 -18.42 6.66
N ILE A 245 -3.86 -19.19 5.71
CA ILE A 245 -4.74 -18.71 4.64
C ILE A 245 -6.08 -19.43 4.75
N ASN A 246 -7.17 -18.70 4.89
CA ASN A 246 -8.50 -19.23 5.20
C ASN A 246 -8.46 -20.11 6.46
N ASN A 247 -8.85 -21.37 6.34
CA ASN A 247 -8.80 -22.37 7.44
C ASN A 247 -7.55 -23.25 7.39
N ILE A 248 -6.60 -22.99 6.47
CA ILE A 248 -5.40 -23.79 6.29
C ILE A 248 -4.25 -23.14 7.06
N VAL A 249 -3.78 -23.79 8.12
CA VAL A 249 -2.53 -23.43 8.78
C VAL A 249 -1.38 -23.94 7.90
N LEU A 250 -0.64 -23.02 7.32
CA LEU A 250 0.48 -23.31 6.41
C LEU A 250 1.77 -23.60 7.19
N ARG A 251 1.96 -22.87 8.30
CA ARG A 251 3.13 -22.99 9.15
C ARG A 251 2.80 -22.72 10.62
N GLU A 252 3.43 -23.46 11.52
CA GLU A 252 3.34 -23.19 12.95
C GLU A 252 4.29 -22.07 13.41
N LYS A 253 5.44 -21.96 12.74
CA LYS A 253 6.46 -20.94 13.00
C LYS A 253 6.82 -20.21 11.71
N ILE A 254 7.19 -18.94 11.82
CA ILE A 254 7.71 -18.19 10.69
C ILE A 254 9.03 -18.77 10.21
N GLY A 255 9.23 -18.76 8.89
CA GLY A 255 10.44 -19.27 8.28
C GLY A 255 11.64 -18.35 8.47
N GLU A 256 12.85 -18.91 8.30
CA GLU A 256 14.10 -18.17 8.52
C GLU A 256 14.33 -17.10 7.44
N LYS A 257 13.92 -17.37 6.20
CA LYS A 257 14.09 -16.40 5.10
C LYS A 257 13.23 -15.15 5.29
N VAL A 258 12.01 -15.31 5.80
CA VAL A 258 11.17 -14.14 6.14
C VAL A 258 11.79 -13.34 7.30
N LYS A 259 12.40 -14.00 8.30
CA LYS A 259 13.13 -13.30 9.38
C LYS A 259 14.33 -12.52 8.85
N GLU A 260 15.12 -13.14 7.94
CA GLU A 260 16.24 -12.47 7.28
C GLU A 260 15.77 -11.25 6.49
N LEU A 261 14.66 -11.37 5.74
CA LEU A 261 14.06 -10.24 5.02
C LEU A 261 13.57 -9.14 5.96
N GLN A 262 12.96 -9.49 7.09
CA GLN A 262 12.57 -8.50 8.11
C GLN A 262 13.77 -7.68 8.62
N LYS A 263 14.90 -8.37 8.87
CA LYS A 263 16.14 -7.73 9.30
C LYS A 263 16.71 -6.82 8.21
N LEU A 264 16.85 -7.33 6.98
CA LEU A 264 17.35 -6.55 5.85
C LEU A 264 16.46 -5.33 5.54
N PHE A 265 15.14 -5.49 5.61
CA PHE A 265 14.21 -4.38 5.43
C PHE A 265 14.39 -3.30 6.49
N LYS A 266 14.55 -3.71 7.76
CA LYS A 266 14.83 -2.76 8.85
C LYS A 266 16.15 -2.03 8.61
N GLU A 267 17.24 -2.74 8.27
CA GLU A 267 18.53 -2.14 7.97
C GLU A 267 18.45 -1.17 6.78
N TYR A 268 17.64 -1.48 5.76
CA TYR A 268 17.40 -0.59 4.63
C TYR A 268 16.73 0.72 5.10
N CYS A 269 15.68 0.60 5.94
CA CYS A 269 14.98 1.75 6.49
C CYS A 269 15.89 2.61 7.37
N ASP A 270 16.67 1.97 8.26
CA ASP A 270 17.60 2.66 9.17
C ASP A 270 18.69 3.44 8.40
N LYS A 271 19.23 2.86 7.31
CA LYS A 271 20.25 3.52 6.46
C LYS A 271 19.72 4.75 5.73
N LYS A 272 18.48 4.73 5.33
CA LYS A 272 17.83 5.88 4.65
C LYS A 272 17.50 7.02 5.63
N LYS A 273 17.79 6.86 6.94
CA LYS A 273 17.56 7.85 8.02
C LYS A 273 16.15 8.48 7.98
N ILE A 274 15.20 7.65 7.88
CA ILE A 274 13.85 8.08 7.65
C ILE A 274 13.04 7.69 8.85
#